data_7f1da5f013ef4ce120c11a78ff9d1d97
#
_entry.id   7f1da5f013ef4ce120c11a78ff9d1d97
#
_cell.length_a   1.000
_cell.length_b   1.000
_cell.length_c   1.000
_cell.angle_alpha   90.00
_cell.angle_beta   90.00
_cell.angle_gamma   90.00
#
_symmetry.space_group_name_H-M   'P 1'
#
loop_
_entity.id
_entity.type
_entity.pdbx_description
1 polymer ?
#
loop_
_entity_poly.entity_id
_entity_poly.type
_entity_poly.pdbx_seq_one_letter_code
_entity_poly.pdbx_strand_id
1 'polypeptide(L)'
;MSDLFYLQDSRSNVGSRAMFWRAGGGYTSNLDEAQEFTRERAVGQYECRETDLPWPVAFVRGLALVGVDHQDLNLPREQALAAAPADDRIYVAYPRIWDGNCLIWMSVYETHGSNLATARTWSASHAEGFTARGYLPWPKSYIDQVSRPVAVASTLDHKQALRSVGLKLPKLKRQSMRRRRDILNCSGCGRFLTERQRFDDCPNCGARNAP
;
A
#
# COMPACT_ATOMS: atom_id res chain seq x y z
N MET A 1 13.58 4.70 -25.36
CA MET A 1 12.69 5.28 -24.33
C MET A 1 13.34 5.00 -22.98
N SER A 2 13.56 6.02 -22.16
CA SER A 2 14.08 5.83 -20.81
C SER A 2 13.02 5.15 -19.95
N ASP A 3 13.33 3.97 -19.39
CA ASP A 3 12.43 3.30 -18.47
C ASP A 3 12.29 4.13 -17.19
N LEU A 4 11.07 4.52 -16.87
CA LEU A 4 10.72 5.17 -15.61
C LEU A 4 10.28 4.12 -14.59
N PHE A 5 10.50 4.42 -13.32
CA PHE A 5 10.25 3.52 -12.20
C PHE A 5 9.43 4.20 -11.12
N TYR A 6 8.49 3.47 -10.54
CA TYR A 6 7.92 3.77 -9.23
C TYR A 6 8.78 3.15 -8.13
N LEU A 7 8.74 3.73 -6.94
CA LEU A 7 9.32 3.14 -5.72
C LEU A 7 8.19 2.70 -4.80
N GLN A 8 8.11 1.40 -4.55
CA GLN A 8 7.14 0.83 -3.61
C GLN A 8 7.76 0.71 -2.22
N ASP A 9 7.04 1.16 -1.17
CA ASP A 9 7.36 0.73 0.19
C ASP A 9 6.85 -0.70 0.41
N SER A 10 7.77 -1.67 0.36
CA SER A 10 7.42 -3.10 0.49
C SER A 10 7.01 -3.52 1.90
N ARG A 11 7.06 -2.61 2.88
CA ARG A 11 6.74 -2.90 4.29
C ARG A 11 5.27 -2.73 4.61
N SER A 12 4.52 -1.99 3.79
CA SER A 12 3.14 -1.67 4.06
C SER A 12 2.27 -1.66 2.80
N ASN A 13 1.03 -2.08 2.97
CA ASN A 13 -0.03 -1.98 1.98
C ASN A 13 -1.26 -1.36 2.64
N VAL A 14 -2.13 -0.75 1.85
CA VAL A 14 -3.45 -0.32 2.31
C VAL A 14 -4.48 -1.29 1.75
N GLY A 15 -4.98 -2.19 2.61
CA GLY A 15 -5.72 -3.36 2.15
C GLY A 15 -4.87 -4.22 1.22
N SER A 16 -5.40 -4.54 0.05
CA SER A 16 -4.64 -5.25 -0.99
C SER A 16 -3.73 -4.36 -1.84
N ARG A 17 -3.74 -3.02 -1.65
CA ARG A 17 -3.08 -2.05 -2.53
C ARG A 17 -1.62 -1.83 -2.16
N ALA A 18 -0.73 -1.93 -3.16
CA ALA A 18 0.66 -1.53 -3.04
C ALA A 18 0.77 -0.01 -2.83
N MET A 19 1.70 0.40 -1.97
CA MET A 19 1.96 1.81 -1.67
C MET A 19 3.23 2.27 -2.36
N PHE A 20 3.13 3.35 -3.10
CA PHE A 20 4.24 3.95 -3.84
C PHE A 20 4.59 5.33 -3.29
N TRP A 21 5.82 5.76 -3.51
CA TRP A 21 6.23 7.12 -3.20
C TRP A 21 5.38 8.12 -4.00
N ARG A 22 4.86 9.13 -3.31
CA ARG A 22 4.02 10.18 -3.89
C ARG A 22 4.86 11.36 -4.36
N ALA A 23 4.51 11.95 -5.48
CA ALA A 23 5.07 13.23 -5.91
C ALA A 23 4.76 14.31 -4.86
N GLY A 24 5.78 15.04 -4.40
CA GLY A 24 5.64 16.02 -3.33
C GLY A 24 5.77 15.47 -1.91
N GLY A 25 5.94 14.15 -1.74
CA GLY A 25 6.22 13.49 -0.46
C GLY A 25 5.10 12.58 0.05
N GLY A 26 5.46 11.68 0.94
CA GLY A 26 4.58 10.65 1.47
C GLY A 26 4.37 9.46 0.53
N TYR A 27 3.28 8.73 0.74
CA TYR A 27 2.95 7.52 -0.01
C TYR A 27 1.53 7.60 -0.57
N THR A 28 1.29 6.93 -1.68
CA THR A 28 -0.03 6.84 -2.32
C THR A 28 -0.25 5.46 -2.92
N SER A 29 -1.49 5.01 -2.97
CA SER A 29 -1.93 3.88 -3.79
C SER A 29 -2.41 4.31 -5.18
N ASN A 30 -2.61 5.62 -5.40
CA ASN A 30 -2.99 6.19 -6.68
C ASN A 30 -1.78 6.29 -7.62
N LEU A 31 -1.77 5.53 -8.71
CA LEU A 31 -0.64 5.52 -9.64
C LEU A 31 -0.47 6.84 -10.41
N ASP A 32 -1.50 7.68 -10.47
CA ASP A 32 -1.41 9.00 -11.13
C ASP A 32 -0.71 10.03 -10.25
N GLU A 33 -0.67 9.81 -8.94
CA GLU A 33 0.08 10.63 -7.99
C GLU A 33 1.47 10.05 -7.65
N ALA A 34 1.73 8.79 -8.08
CA ALA A 34 3.00 8.14 -7.78
C ALA A 34 4.16 8.84 -8.48
N GLN A 35 5.23 9.08 -7.74
CA GLN A 35 6.43 9.73 -8.26
C GLN A 35 7.18 8.79 -9.20
N GLU A 36 7.53 9.30 -10.37
CA GLU A 36 8.35 8.61 -11.35
C GLU A 36 9.83 8.97 -11.16
N PHE A 37 10.69 7.95 -11.24
CA PHE A 37 12.13 8.08 -11.08
C PHE A 37 12.83 7.53 -12.31
N THR A 38 14.01 8.09 -12.64
CA THR A 38 14.91 7.44 -13.59
C THR A 38 15.46 6.15 -13.02
N ARG A 39 15.95 5.26 -13.87
CA ARG A 39 16.57 3.98 -13.48
C ARG A 39 17.65 4.17 -12.42
N GLU A 40 18.55 5.13 -12.65
CA GLU A 40 19.69 5.41 -11.77
C GLU A 40 19.23 5.86 -10.38
N ARG A 41 18.25 6.77 -10.33
CA ARG A 41 17.70 7.26 -9.06
C ARG A 41 16.96 6.17 -8.30
N ALA A 42 16.19 5.35 -9.01
CA ALA A 42 15.44 4.25 -8.40
C ALA A 42 16.39 3.17 -7.82
N VAL A 43 17.46 2.83 -8.53
CA VAL A 43 18.49 1.90 -8.02
C VAL A 43 19.24 2.49 -6.85
N GLY A 44 19.67 3.76 -6.93
CA GLY A 44 20.34 4.45 -5.82
C GLY A 44 19.48 4.52 -4.55
N GLN A 45 18.16 4.74 -4.68
CA GLN A 45 17.25 4.71 -3.54
C GLN A 45 17.15 3.30 -2.93
N TYR A 46 17.07 2.26 -3.75
CA TYR A 46 17.08 0.88 -3.29
C TYR A 46 18.38 0.52 -2.55
N GLU A 47 19.53 1.02 -3.01
CA GLU A 47 20.82 0.83 -2.32
C GLU A 47 20.85 1.49 -0.94
N CYS A 48 20.22 2.65 -0.80
CA CYS A 48 20.08 3.34 0.49
C CYS A 48 19.06 2.65 1.40
N ARG A 49 17.98 2.12 0.83
CA ARG A 49 16.86 1.53 1.57
C ARG A 49 16.26 0.35 0.80
N GLU A 50 16.66 -0.87 1.18
CA GLU A 50 16.27 -2.12 0.50
C GLU A 50 14.75 -2.39 0.45
N THR A 51 13.98 -1.69 1.28
CA THR A 51 12.51 -1.79 1.32
C THR A 51 11.81 -0.94 0.27
N ASP A 52 12.53 -0.02 -0.38
CA ASP A 52 12.01 0.80 -1.47
C ASP A 52 12.27 0.10 -2.79
N LEU A 53 11.33 -0.76 -3.18
CA LEU A 53 11.48 -1.61 -4.36
C LEU A 53 11.21 -0.82 -5.65
N PRO A 54 12.16 -0.80 -6.61
CA PRO A 54 11.96 -0.17 -7.91
C PRO A 54 11.08 -1.04 -8.81
N TRP A 55 10.05 -0.45 -9.41
CA TRP A 55 9.13 -1.07 -10.33
C TRP A 55 9.04 -0.31 -11.65
N PRO A 56 9.23 -0.95 -12.81
CA PRO A 56 9.00 -0.27 -14.09
C PRO A 56 7.55 0.23 -14.18
N VAL A 57 7.38 1.51 -14.48
CA VAL A 57 6.05 2.18 -14.57
C VAL A 57 5.12 1.41 -15.51
N ALA A 58 5.61 1.06 -16.70
CA ALA A 58 4.82 0.35 -17.71
C ALA A 58 4.31 -1.02 -17.20
N PHE A 59 5.13 -1.74 -16.42
CA PHE A 59 4.74 -3.03 -15.83
C PHE A 59 3.62 -2.87 -14.81
N VAL A 60 3.75 -1.92 -13.87
CA VAL A 60 2.73 -1.69 -12.84
C VAL A 60 1.43 -1.18 -13.45
N ARG A 61 1.50 -0.22 -14.38
CA ARG A 61 0.32 0.31 -15.07
C ARG A 61 -0.37 -0.74 -15.94
N GLY A 62 0.37 -1.68 -16.52
CA GLY A 62 -0.19 -2.80 -17.27
C GLY A 62 -1.02 -3.79 -16.43
N LEU A 63 -0.81 -3.81 -15.12
CA LEU A 63 -1.55 -4.62 -14.14
C LEU A 63 -2.52 -3.79 -13.28
N ALA A 64 -2.63 -2.49 -13.54
CA ALA A 64 -3.46 -1.60 -12.76
C ALA A 64 -4.95 -1.95 -12.88
N LEU A 65 -5.64 -1.86 -11.76
CA LEU A 65 -7.09 -1.90 -11.66
C LEU A 65 -7.63 -0.49 -11.42
N VAL A 66 -8.93 -0.31 -11.61
CA VAL A 66 -9.61 0.95 -11.30
C VAL A 66 -10.21 0.82 -9.90
N GLY A 67 -9.75 1.66 -8.98
CA GLY A 67 -10.25 1.74 -7.61
C GLY A 67 -10.90 3.07 -7.30
N VAL A 68 -11.69 3.12 -6.24
CA VAL A 68 -12.27 4.36 -5.69
C VAL A 68 -12.00 4.37 -4.19
N ASP A 69 -11.20 5.32 -3.75
CA ASP A 69 -10.95 5.52 -2.32
C ASP A 69 -12.09 6.35 -1.72
N HIS A 70 -12.62 5.90 -0.60
CA HIS A 70 -13.68 6.63 0.08
C HIS A 70 -13.23 8.02 0.57
N GLN A 71 -11.94 8.24 0.75
CA GLN A 71 -11.37 9.54 1.15
C GLN A 71 -11.39 10.57 0.02
N ASP A 72 -11.47 10.12 -1.24
CA ASP A 72 -11.56 10.99 -2.41
C ASP A 72 -13.01 11.41 -2.72
N LEU A 73 -13.98 10.84 -2.01
CA LEU A 73 -15.39 11.23 -2.14
C LEU A 73 -15.60 12.60 -1.46
N ASN A 74 -15.56 13.65 -2.23
CA ASN A 74 -15.67 15.05 -1.77
C ASN A 74 -17.11 15.55 -1.62
N LEU A 75 -18.10 14.75 -2.06
CA LEU A 75 -19.53 15.05 -1.92
C LEU A 75 -20.23 13.97 -1.08
N PRO A 76 -21.17 14.36 -0.20
CA PRO A 76 -22.12 13.42 0.38
C PRO A 76 -22.90 12.70 -0.71
N ARG A 77 -23.18 11.41 -0.52
CA ARG A 77 -23.84 10.57 -1.51
C ARG A 77 -25.17 11.13 -2.02
N GLU A 78 -25.99 11.65 -1.11
CA GLU A 78 -27.29 12.24 -1.42
C GLU A 78 -27.14 13.47 -2.34
N GLN A 79 -26.13 14.28 -2.11
CA GLN A 79 -25.82 15.42 -2.98
C GLN A 79 -25.31 14.98 -4.35
N ALA A 80 -24.44 13.96 -4.37
CA ALA A 80 -23.97 13.40 -5.63
C ALA A 80 -25.11 12.82 -6.47
N LEU A 81 -26.07 12.11 -5.85
CA LEU A 81 -27.26 11.58 -6.52
C LEU A 81 -28.17 12.70 -7.03
N ALA A 82 -28.38 13.77 -6.24
CA ALA A 82 -29.19 14.91 -6.65
C ALA A 82 -28.57 15.74 -7.79
N ALA A 83 -27.24 15.78 -7.86
CA ALA A 83 -26.52 16.52 -8.90
C ALA A 83 -26.30 15.69 -10.19
N ALA A 84 -26.61 14.40 -10.18
CA ALA A 84 -26.39 13.51 -11.31
C ALA A 84 -27.35 13.82 -12.47
N PRO A 85 -26.94 13.65 -13.74
CA PRO A 85 -27.84 13.70 -14.90
C PRO A 85 -29.02 12.75 -14.75
N ALA A 86 -30.18 13.13 -15.28
CA ALA A 86 -31.41 12.35 -15.16
C ALA A 86 -31.34 10.96 -15.80
N ASP A 87 -30.49 10.79 -16.81
CA ASP A 87 -30.21 9.54 -17.53
C ASP A 87 -28.97 8.81 -17.04
N ASP A 88 -28.35 9.28 -15.94
CA ASP A 88 -27.16 8.65 -15.40
C ASP A 88 -27.47 7.22 -14.90
N ARG A 89 -26.41 6.44 -14.82
CA ARG A 89 -26.44 5.12 -14.20
C ARG A 89 -25.87 5.19 -12.80
N ILE A 90 -26.05 4.14 -12.04
CA ILE A 90 -25.47 4.02 -10.70
C ILE A 90 -24.58 2.80 -10.60
N TYR A 91 -23.51 2.93 -9.84
CA TYR A 91 -22.80 1.82 -9.19
C TYR A 91 -23.40 1.60 -7.81
N VAL A 92 -23.26 0.39 -7.28
CA VAL A 92 -23.75 0.06 -5.94
C VAL A 92 -22.59 -0.48 -5.11
N ALA A 93 -22.25 0.23 -4.04
CA ALA A 93 -21.23 -0.19 -3.09
C ALA A 93 -21.85 -0.92 -1.90
N TYR A 94 -21.07 -1.86 -1.33
CA TYR A 94 -21.42 -2.52 -0.08
C TYR A 94 -21.13 -1.60 1.10
N PRO A 95 -22.03 -1.51 2.09
CA PRO A 95 -21.79 -0.75 3.29
C PRO A 95 -20.82 -1.48 4.22
N ARG A 96 -19.99 -0.75 4.94
CA ARG A 96 -19.12 -1.26 6.02
C ARG A 96 -18.13 -2.34 5.60
N ILE A 97 -17.84 -2.46 4.31
CA ILE A 97 -16.83 -3.36 3.77
C ILE A 97 -15.90 -2.56 2.86
N TRP A 98 -14.59 -2.69 3.09
CA TRP A 98 -13.55 -1.98 2.34
C TRP A 98 -12.37 -2.92 2.05
N ASP A 99 -11.65 -2.62 0.98
CA ASP A 99 -10.31 -3.16 0.73
C ASP A 99 -9.30 -2.03 1.01
N GLY A 100 -8.81 -1.96 2.24
CA GLY A 100 -8.13 -0.78 2.75
C GLY A 100 -9.07 0.42 2.76
N ASN A 101 -8.80 1.43 1.94
CA ASN A 101 -9.66 2.59 1.77
C ASN A 101 -10.62 2.46 0.57
N CYS A 102 -10.44 1.43 -0.28
CA CYS A 102 -11.24 1.30 -1.50
C CYS A 102 -12.64 0.76 -1.20
N LEU A 103 -13.64 1.36 -1.85
CA LEU A 103 -15.01 0.87 -1.84
C LEU A 103 -15.09 -0.50 -2.51
N ILE A 104 -16.00 -1.34 -1.99
CA ILE A 104 -16.34 -2.64 -2.56
C ILE A 104 -17.63 -2.52 -3.36
N TRP A 105 -17.58 -2.89 -4.61
CA TRP A 105 -18.66 -2.75 -5.57
C TRP A 105 -19.38 -4.06 -5.83
N MET A 106 -20.66 -3.97 -6.09
CA MET A 106 -21.46 -5.08 -6.59
C MET A 106 -21.08 -5.37 -8.04
N SER A 107 -20.66 -6.61 -8.31
CA SER A 107 -20.15 -7.04 -9.62
C SER A 107 -21.23 -7.69 -10.48
N VAL A 108 -20.94 -7.87 -11.78
CA VAL A 108 -21.79 -8.54 -12.76
C VAL A 108 -22.07 -10.01 -12.39
N TYR A 109 -21.17 -10.67 -11.67
CA TYR A 109 -21.27 -12.10 -11.34
C TYR A 109 -21.81 -12.36 -9.92
N GLU A 110 -22.58 -11.41 -9.36
CA GLU A 110 -23.06 -11.47 -7.96
C GLU A 110 -21.93 -11.58 -6.92
N THR A 111 -20.70 -11.38 -7.35
CA THR A 111 -19.53 -11.27 -6.50
C THR A 111 -19.37 -9.80 -6.11
N HIS A 112 -18.43 -9.55 -5.21
CA HIS A 112 -18.06 -8.20 -4.79
C HIS A 112 -16.55 -8.02 -4.92
N GLY A 113 -16.12 -6.80 -5.21
CA GLY A 113 -14.70 -6.49 -5.36
C GLY A 113 -14.44 -5.00 -5.45
N SER A 114 -13.19 -4.63 -5.24
CA SER A 114 -12.73 -3.24 -5.26
C SER A 114 -12.31 -2.75 -6.66
N ASN A 115 -12.43 -3.59 -7.70
CA ASN A 115 -12.16 -3.20 -9.07
C ASN A 115 -13.44 -2.64 -9.72
N LEU A 116 -13.48 -1.32 -9.94
CA LEU A 116 -14.62 -0.64 -10.55
C LEU A 116 -14.91 -1.13 -11.99
N ALA A 117 -13.88 -1.56 -12.74
CA ALA A 117 -14.06 -2.04 -14.10
C ALA A 117 -14.96 -3.30 -14.20
N THR A 118 -15.08 -4.06 -13.10
CA THR A 118 -15.97 -5.22 -13.02
C THR A 118 -17.30 -4.93 -12.32
N ALA A 119 -17.50 -3.69 -11.88
CA ALA A 119 -18.72 -3.30 -11.20
C ALA A 119 -19.90 -3.28 -12.16
N ARG A 120 -21.03 -3.79 -11.71
CA ARG A 120 -22.30 -3.71 -12.43
C ARG A 120 -22.90 -2.32 -12.28
N THR A 121 -23.55 -1.83 -13.32
CA THR A 121 -24.32 -0.60 -13.28
C THR A 121 -25.80 -0.85 -13.46
N TRP A 122 -26.63 0.00 -12.87
CA TRP A 122 -28.10 -0.02 -12.94
C TRP A 122 -28.62 1.33 -13.39
N SER A 123 -29.90 1.41 -13.76
CA SER A 123 -30.58 2.69 -13.96
C SER A 123 -30.67 3.45 -12.63
N ALA A 124 -30.61 4.78 -12.67
CA ALA A 124 -30.77 5.64 -11.50
C ALA A 124 -32.09 5.39 -10.75
N SER A 125 -33.15 4.97 -11.45
CA SER A 125 -34.45 4.60 -10.86
C SER A 125 -34.40 3.48 -9.82
N HIS A 126 -33.32 2.70 -9.76
CA HIS A 126 -33.12 1.63 -8.76
C HIS A 126 -32.46 2.14 -7.48
N ALA A 127 -32.03 3.40 -7.41
CA ALA A 127 -31.25 3.92 -6.27
C ALA A 127 -32.00 3.80 -4.94
N GLU A 128 -33.28 4.20 -4.90
CA GLU A 128 -34.11 4.10 -3.70
C GLU A 128 -34.25 2.66 -3.22
N GLY A 129 -34.49 1.71 -4.14
CA GLY A 129 -34.60 0.29 -3.81
C GLY A 129 -33.33 -0.30 -3.26
N PHE A 130 -32.15 0.15 -3.71
CA PHE A 130 -30.86 -0.25 -3.12
C PHE A 130 -30.65 0.39 -1.75
N THR A 131 -30.97 1.67 -1.60
CA THR A 131 -30.87 2.38 -0.32
C THR A 131 -31.77 1.75 0.74
N ALA A 132 -33.00 1.40 0.41
CA ALA A 132 -33.94 0.73 1.32
C ALA A 132 -33.42 -0.63 1.81
N ARG A 133 -32.59 -1.29 1.03
CA ARG A 133 -31.91 -2.55 1.39
C ARG A 133 -30.56 -2.35 2.09
N GLY A 134 -30.17 -1.10 2.37
CA GLY A 134 -28.96 -0.76 3.08
C GLY A 134 -27.69 -0.69 2.22
N TYR A 135 -27.80 -0.80 0.89
CA TYR A 135 -26.66 -0.60 -0.02
C TYR A 135 -26.41 0.87 -0.31
N LEU A 136 -25.24 1.16 -0.89
CA LEU A 136 -24.81 2.52 -1.17
C LEU A 136 -24.76 2.78 -2.68
N PRO A 137 -25.89 3.19 -3.31
CA PRO A 137 -25.88 3.59 -4.73
C PRO A 137 -25.14 4.92 -4.89
N TRP A 138 -24.32 5.01 -5.95
CA TRP A 138 -23.54 6.17 -6.33
C TRP A 138 -23.71 6.47 -7.81
N PRO A 139 -23.83 7.75 -8.24
CA PRO A 139 -23.89 8.10 -9.65
C PRO A 139 -22.62 7.65 -10.38
N LYS A 140 -22.81 7.03 -11.55
CA LYS A 140 -21.68 6.58 -12.36
C LYS A 140 -20.79 7.73 -12.79
N SER A 141 -21.39 8.84 -13.24
CA SER A 141 -20.66 10.03 -13.68
C SER A 141 -19.74 10.60 -12.59
N TYR A 142 -20.20 10.62 -11.33
CA TYR A 142 -19.40 11.08 -10.20
C TYR A 142 -18.27 10.10 -9.85
N ILE A 143 -18.58 8.82 -9.75
CA ILE A 143 -17.61 7.79 -9.39
C ILE A 143 -16.50 7.66 -10.44
N ASP A 144 -16.83 7.74 -11.71
CA ASP A 144 -15.84 7.69 -12.79
C ASP A 144 -14.83 8.86 -12.70
N GLN A 145 -15.26 10.03 -12.23
CA GLN A 145 -14.39 11.21 -12.06
C GLN A 145 -13.39 11.06 -10.90
N VAL A 146 -13.81 10.37 -9.82
CA VAL A 146 -12.96 10.16 -8.64
C VAL A 146 -12.24 8.81 -8.65
N SER A 147 -12.47 8.01 -9.67
CA SER A 147 -11.79 6.74 -9.85
C SER A 147 -10.32 6.93 -10.25
N ARG A 148 -9.47 5.99 -9.87
CA ARG A 148 -8.03 6.08 -10.08
C ARG A 148 -7.40 4.72 -10.33
N PRO A 149 -6.26 4.66 -11.06
CA PRO A 149 -5.53 3.43 -11.22
C PRO A 149 -4.80 3.06 -9.91
N VAL A 150 -4.93 1.79 -9.52
CA VAL A 150 -4.30 1.23 -8.32
C VAL A 150 -3.69 -0.13 -8.65
N ALA A 151 -2.66 -0.55 -7.93
CA ALA A 151 -2.03 -1.85 -8.12
C ALA A 151 -2.25 -2.76 -6.91
N VAL A 152 -2.67 -4.01 -7.15
CA VAL A 152 -2.80 -5.04 -6.11
C VAL A 152 -1.43 -5.64 -5.83
N ALA A 153 -0.96 -5.56 -4.58
CA ALA A 153 0.40 -5.98 -4.21
C ALA A 153 0.67 -7.46 -4.54
N SER A 154 -0.31 -8.34 -4.38
CA SER A 154 -0.17 -9.78 -4.64
C SER A 154 -0.06 -10.14 -6.13
N THR A 155 -0.46 -9.25 -7.04
CA THR A 155 -0.34 -9.47 -8.50
C THR A 155 1.00 -8.98 -9.06
N LEU A 156 1.80 -8.29 -8.25
CA LEU A 156 3.07 -7.73 -8.66
C LEU A 156 4.20 -8.74 -8.47
N ASP A 157 4.73 -9.30 -9.57
CA ASP A 157 5.95 -10.12 -9.56
C ASP A 157 7.18 -9.24 -9.84
N HIS A 158 7.92 -8.90 -8.79
CA HIS A 158 9.10 -8.05 -8.86
C HIS A 158 10.20 -8.62 -9.76
N LYS A 159 10.40 -9.95 -9.73
CA LYS A 159 11.42 -10.59 -10.57
C LYS A 159 11.06 -10.49 -12.04
N GLN A 160 9.80 -10.72 -12.37
CA GLN A 160 9.29 -10.58 -13.74
C GLN A 160 9.39 -9.13 -14.21
N ALA A 161 8.99 -8.17 -13.38
CA ALA A 161 9.08 -6.75 -13.67
C ALA A 161 10.49 -6.30 -14.00
N LEU A 162 11.48 -6.68 -13.17
CA LEU A 162 12.87 -6.31 -13.41
C LEU A 162 13.45 -6.98 -14.67
N ARG A 163 13.06 -8.23 -14.94
CA ARG A 163 13.49 -8.94 -16.17
C ARG A 163 12.97 -8.27 -17.43
N SER A 164 11.73 -7.74 -17.42
CA SER A 164 11.12 -7.11 -18.58
C SER A 164 11.91 -5.89 -19.10
N VAL A 165 12.68 -5.23 -18.23
CA VAL A 165 13.52 -4.07 -18.55
C VAL A 165 15.03 -4.35 -18.42
N GLY A 166 15.42 -5.61 -18.24
CA GLY A 166 16.82 -6.01 -18.12
C GLY A 166 17.53 -5.42 -16.91
N LEU A 167 16.80 -5.06 -15.83
CA LEU A 167 17.40 -4.51 -14.62
C LEU A 167 17.81 -5.61 -13.65
N LYS A 168 19.07 -5.56 -13.20
CA LYS A 168 19.59 -6.38 -12.10
C LYS A 168 19.91 -5.46 -10.92
N LEU A 169 19.21 -5.67 -9.82
CA LEU A 169 19.50 -4.93 -8.59
C LEU A 169 20.79 -5.43 -7.94
N PRO A 170 21.58 -4.55 -7.34
CA PRO A 170 22.78 -4.92 -6.61
C PRO A 170 22.41 -5.79 -5.40
N LYS A 171 23.27 -6.77 -5.10
CA LYS A 171 23.17 -7.53 -3.85
C LYS A 171 23.64 -6.63 -2.72
N LEU A 172 22.70 -6.14 -1.92
CA LEU A 172 23.04 -5.36 -0.75
C LEU A 172 23.79 -6.26 0.24
N LYS A 173 25.00 -5.87 0.61
CA LYS A 173 25.69 -6.51 1.73
C LYS A 173 24.84 -6.21 2.96
N ARG A 174 24.10 -7.21 3.46
CA ARG A 174 23.54 -7.12 4.80
C ARG A 174 24.68 -6.72 5.72
N GLN A 175 24.73 -5.47 6.12
CA GLN A 175 25.49 -5.13 7.29
C GLN A 175 24.87 -5.98 8.39
N SER A 176 25.52 -7.09 8.72
CA SER A 176 25.20 -7.77 9.97
C SER A 176 25.43 -6.68 10.99
N MET A 177 24.37 -6.08 11.49
CA MET A 177 24.41 -5.46 12.80
C MET A 177 24.74 -6.63 13.73
N ARG A 178 26.03 -7.01 13.79
CA ARG A 178 26.56 -7.60 14.98
C ARG A 178 26.26 -6.52 16.02
N ARG A 179 25.13 -6.67 16.72
CA ARG A 179 25.00 -6.07 18.03
C ARG A 179 26.32 -6.47 18.70
N ARG A 180 27.24 -5.52 18.85
CA ARG A 180 28.34 -5.68 19.80
C ARG A 180 27.60 -6.04 21.07
N ARG A 181 27.58 -7.31 21.41
CA ARG A 181 27.25 -7.73 22.75
C ARG A 181 28.35 -7.10 23.56
N ASP A 182 28.04 -6.00 24.23
CA ASP A 182 28.96 -5.44 25.20
C ASP A 182 29.19 -6.56 26.21
N ILE A 183 30.31 -7.22 26.06
CA ILE A 183 30.74 -8.28 26.97
C ILE A 183 31.10 -7.54 28.24
N LEU A 184 30.26 -7.66 29.24
CA LEU A 184 30.45 -7.04 30.53
C LEU A 184 30.96 -8.12 31.50
N ASN A 185 31.97 -7.78 32.27
CA ASN A 185 32.52 -8.65 33.26
C ASN A 185 32.10 -8.14 34.63
N CYS A 186 31.84 -9.05 35.56
CA CYS A 186 31.61 -8.71 36.95
C CYS A 186 32.83 -7.99 37.54
N SER A 187 32.62 -6.85 38.19
CA SER A 187 33.65 -6.06 38.84
C SER A 187 34.36 -6.80 40.01
N GLY A 188 33.65 -7.76 40.63
CA GLY A 188 34.17 -8.53 41.75
C GLY A 188 34.94 -9.79 41.34
N CYS A 189 34.43 -10.60 40.39
CA CYS A 189 35.02 -11.90 40.07
C CYS A 189 35.41 -12.08 38.59
N GLY A 190 35.22 -11.06 37.75
CA GLY A 190 35.58 -11.09 36.33
C GLY A 190 34.73 -12.01 35.43
N ARG A 191 33.69 -12.67 35.96
CA ARG A 191 32.82 -13.54 35.17
C ARG A 191 31.98 -12.75 34.17
N PHE A 192 31.75 -13.31 32.98
CA PHE A 192 30.85 -12.74 31.99
C PHE A 192 29.43 -12.61 32.53
N LEU A 193 28.85 -11.41 32.33
CA LEU A 193 27.49 -11.12 32.66
C LEU A 193 26.64 -11.00 31.40
N THR A 194 25.41 -11.49 31.48
CA THR A 194 24.41 -11.23 30.46
C THR A 194 23.89 -9.80 30.57
N GLU A 195 23.28 -9.26 29.53
CA GLU A 195 22.69 -7.91 29.51
C GLU A 195 21.68 -7.69 30.67
N ARG A 196 20.95 -8.73 31.07
CA ARG A 196 20.05 -8.68 32.23
C ARG A 196 20.81 -8.62 33.57
N GLN A 197 21.89 -9.39 33.70
CA GLN A 197 22.71 -9.45 34.89
C GLN A 197 23.60 -8.21 35.09
N ARG A 198 23.63 -7.32 34.10
CA ARG A 198 24.35 -6.05 34.17
C ARG A 198 23.86 -5.13 35.29
N PHE A 199 22.59 -5.21 35.60
CA PHE A 199 21.91 -4.33 36.54
C PHE A 199 21.61 -5.02 37.90
N ASP A 200 21.94 -6.31 38.02
CA ASP A 200 21.72 -7.12 39.22
C ASP A 200 23.04 -7.48 39.89
N ASP A 201 22.94 -7.99 41.13
CA ASP A 201 24.10 -8.54 41.85
C ASP A 201 24.61 -9.77 41.11
N CYS A 202 25.94 -9.96 41.14
CA CYS A 202 26.56 -11.08 40.42
C CYS A 202 26.08 -12.43 40.97
N PRO A 203 25.52 -13.33 40.18
CA PRO A 203 25.02 -14.61 40.67
C PRO A 203 26.10 -15.56 41.15
N ASN A 204 27.37 -15.24 40.91
CA ASN A 204 28.51 -16.04 41.32
C ASN A 204 29.19 -15.54 42.60
N CYS A 205 29.36 -14.23 42.78
CA CYS A 205 30.11 -13.66 43.94
C CYS A 205 29.32 -12.63 44.71
N GLY A 206 28.08 -12.30 44.34
CA GLY A 206 27.25 -11.31 45.00
C GLY A 206 27.71 -9.85 44.85
N ALA A 207 28.75 -9.59 44.03
CA ALA A 207 29.19 -8.21 43.78
C ALA A 207 28.14 -7.40 43.06
N ARG A 208 27.89 -6.18 43.47
CA ARG A 208 26.97 -5.26 42.84
C ARG A 208 27.53 -4.74 41.53
N ASN A 209 26.83 -4.98 40.43
CA ASN A 209 27.25 -4.57 39.06
C ASN A 209 26.46 -3.36 38.54
N ALA A 210 25.46 -2.89 39.27
CA ALA A 210 24.74 -1.67 38.89
C ALA A 210 25.70 -0.47 38.96
N PRO A 211 25.66 0.45 37.92
CA PRO A 211 26.49 1.65 37.94
C PRO A 211 26.15 2.58 39.07
#